data_6138599df9e39cbadd2f1b72ae0d3bad
#
_entry.id   6138599df9e39cbadd2f1b72ae0d3bad
#
_cell.length_a   1.000
_cell.length_b   1.000
_cell.length_c   1.000
_cell.angle_alpha   90.00
_cell.angle_beta   90.00
_cell.angle_gamma   90.00
#
_symmetry.space_group_name_H-M   'P 1'
#
loop_
_entity.id
_entity.type
_entity.pdbx_description
1 polymer ?
#
loop_
_entity_poly.entity_id
_entity_poly.type
_entity_poly.pdbx_seq_one_letter_code
_entity_poly.pdbx_strand_id
1 'polypeptide(L)'
;MAKGFRNYIDNTMQRIISSEGITHSVYATVMELYYGKPVYKTVENAYEEISQIRFKPSGTCYTADRQCSKQPRYDLDIIIPVYNVESYLQTCLNSVIDQQTKYSYRTIIIDDGSTDNSTKIIEKFSRKASVLIIKQKNRGLSVARDVGLDCVDARYVLFVDSDDILADGAVEILLDKAFENDADIVEGGFDTFKDGKIVSQTKRMAGLSTVSSLSGFAWGKVILATYFKNLSFPAGYLFEDTIFSLILYQMVQTVYTLNEQTYKYRLNQKGINLSSKQTPNRVDSFWVTIQILSELDKFGIEPSESLYTSLLQQVGMNFKRTFQLKPRAIQYACFRILTDIVNKKFGDYLVACLEIALR
;
A
#
# COMPACT_ATOMS: atom_id res chain seq x y z
N MET A 1 10.93 -8.00 36.97
CA MET A 1 9.46 -8.03 36.94
C MET A 1 8.84 -6.91 36.09
N ALA A 2 9.30 -5.67 36.14
CA ALA A 2 8.68 -4.54 35.41
C ALA A 2 8.75 -4.62 33.87
N LYS A 3 9.81 -5.16 33.26
CA LYS A 3 9.96 -5.31 31.82
C LYS A 3 9.01 -6.35 31.20
N GLY A 4 8.79 -7.48 31.89
CA GLY A 4 7.91 -8.55 31.39
C GLY A 4 6.43 -8.16 31.46
N PHE A 5 6.00 -7.49 32.51
CA PHE A 5 4.64 -6.99 32.66
C PHE A 5 4.33 -5.89 31.63
N ARG A 6 5.29 -5.02 31.35
CA ARG A 6 5.17 -3.97 30.33
C ARG A 6 5.03 -4.54 28.92
N ASN A 7 5.85 -5.55 28.56
CA ASN A 7 5.71 -6.24 27.27
C ASN A 7 4.37 -6.99 27.13
N TYR A 8 3.84 -7.52 28.22
CA TYR A 8 2.50 -8.15 28.23
C TYR A 8 1.40 -7.14 27.96
N ILE A 9 1.44 -5.97 28.62
CA ILE A 9 0.49 -4.88 28.38
C ILE A 9 0.63 -4.37 26.95
N ASP A 10 1.84 -4.15 26.47
CA ASP A 10 2.12 -3.69 25.10
C ASP A 10 1.56 -4.65 24.05
N ASN A 11 1.72 -5.96 24.22
CA ASN A 11 1.16 -6.99 23.33
C ASN A 11 -0.38 -7.08 23.41
N THR A 12 -0.94 -6.91 24.61
CA THR A 12 -2.39 -6.92 24.81
C THR A 12 -3.03 -5.68 24.15
N MET A 13 -2.40 -4.51 24.30
CA MET A 13 -2.82 -3.29 23.64
C MET A 13 -2.76 -3.39 22.12
N GLN A 14 -1.69 -3.99 21.56
CA GLN A 14 -1.62 -4.25 20.11
C GLN A 14 -2.76 -5.16 19.63
N ARG A 15 -3.13 -6.20 20.40
CA ARG A 15 -4.26 -7.07 20.07
C ARG A 15 -5.59 -6.35 20.14
N ILE A 16 -5.80 -5.51 21.14
CA ILE A 16 -7.01 -4.71 21.30
C ILE A 16 -7.14 -3.73 20.11
N ILE A 17 -6.08 -3.00 19.78
CA ILE A 17 -6.08 -1.98 18.71
C ILE A 17 -6.18 -2.61 17.31
N SER A 18 -5.70 -3.84 17.12
CA SER A 18 -5.79 -4.58 15.86
C SER A 18 -7.04 -5.45 15.72
N SER A 19 -7.92 -5.50 16.73
CA SER A 19 -9.17 -6.27 16.64
C SER A 19 -10.22 -5.51 15.83
N GLU A 20 -10.91 -6.23 14.95
CA GLU A 20 -12.06 -5.71 14.22
C GLU A 20 -13.16 -5.27 15.23
N GLY A 21 -13.74 -4.09 15.04
CA GLY A 21 -14.88 -3.61 15.82
C GLY A 21 -14.57 -2.68 17.01
N ILE A 22 -13.32 -2.22 17.18
CA ILE A 22 -13.03 -1.17 18.16
C ILE A 22 -13.49 0.18 17.63
N THR A 23 -14.45 0.78 18.31
CA THR A 23 -14.86 2.15 18.03
C THR A 23 -13.75 3.13 18.39
N HIS A 24 -13.70 4.26 17.66
CA HIS A 24 -12.77 5.36 17.94
C HIS A 24 -12.76 5.78 19.42
N SER A 25 -13.92 5.78 20.08
CA SER A 25 -14.05 6.11 21.50
C SER A 25 -13.33 5.13 22.42
N VAL A 26 -13.41 3.82 22.13
CA VAL A 26 -12.68 2.80 22.90
C VAL A 26 -11.18 2.95 22.71
N TYR A 27 -10.73 3.19 21.47
CA TYR A 27 -9.33 3.44 21.18
C TYR A 27 -8.80 4.68 21.92
N ALA A 28 -9.55 5.80 21.91
CA ALA A 28 -9.21 7.01 22.62
C ALA A 28 -9.09 6.77 24.14
N THR A 29 -10.06 6.10 24.73
CA THR A 29 -10.05 5.76 26.16
C THR A 29 -8.88 4.89 26.53
N VAL A 30 -8.58 3.87 25.72
CA VAL A 30 -7.44 2.98 25.93
C VAL A 30 -6.10 3.73 25.85
N MET A 31 -5.95 4.65 24.90
CA MET A 31 -4.76 5.48 24.78
C MET A 31 -4.58 6.43 25.95
N GLU A 32 -5.65 7.06 26.42
CA GLU A 32 -5.61 7.91 27.62
C GLU A 32 -5.26 7.14 28.89
N LEU A 33 -5.82 5.95 29.08
CA LEU A 33 -5.50 5.08 30.21
C LEU A 33 -4.04 4.61 30.19
N TYR A 34 -3.50 4.33 29.01
CA TYR A 34 -2.16 3.79 28.84
C TYR A 34 -1.05 4.83 28.90
N TYR A 35 -1.24 5.99 28.28
CA TYR A 35 -0.25 7.06 28.19
C TYR A 35 -0.44 8.19 29.20
N GLY A 36 -1.58 8.22 29.89
CA GLY A 36 -1.98 9.33 30.74
C GLY A 36 -2.58 10.50 29.97
N LYS A 37 -3.01 11.54 30.68
CA LYS A 37 -3.52 12.75 30.03
C LYS A 37 -2.45 13.42 29.16
N PRO A 38 -2.81 13.93 27.97
CA PRO A 38 -1.86 14.47 27.01
C PRO A 38 -1.03 15.61 27.59
N VAL A 39 0.28 15.54 27.33
CA VAL A 39 1.21 16.63 27.59
C VAL A 39 0.97 17.80 26.63
N TYR A 40 0.35 17.53 25.47
CA TYR A 40 0.10 18.53 24.41
C TYR A 40 -1.15 19.33 24.72
N LYS A 41 -0.98 20.66 24.80
CA LYS A 41 -2.09 21.58 24.99
C LYS A 41 -2.92 21.75 23.71
N THR A 42 -2.27 21.66 22.53
CA THR A 42 -2.91 21.85 21.22
C THR A 42 -2.48 20.79 20.20
N VAL A 43 -3.22 20.71 19.09
CA VAL A 43 -2.88 19.82 17.95
C VAL A 43 -1.61 20.33 17.25
N GLU A 44 -1.41 21.64 17.20
CA GLU A 44 -0.23 22.29 16.63
C GLU A 44 1.05 21.84 17.33
N ASN A 45 1.06 21.82 18.67
CA ASN A 45 2.20 21.31 19.44
C ASN A 45 2.51 19.84 19.12
N ALA A 46 1.47 19.02 18.85
CA ALA A 46 1.67 17.63 18.45
C ALA A 46 2.30 17.52 17.05
N TYR A 47 1.90 18.40 16.10
CA TYR A 47 2.53 18.46 14.78
C TYR A 47 4.01 18.88 14.86
N GLU A 48 4.34 19.86 15.68
CA GLU A 48 5.72 20.32 15.90
C GLU A 48 6.59 19.19 16.42
N GLU A 49 6.12 18.45 17.45
CA GLU A 49 6.83 17.31 18.03
C GLU A 49 7.17 16.24 17.00
N ILE A 50 6.20 15.85 16.17
CA ILE A 50 6.43 14.82 15.14
C ILE A 50 7.36 15.35 14.05
N SER A 51 7.21 16.63 13.67
CA SER A 51 8.02 17.27 12.63
C SER A 51 9.49 17.37 13.01
N GLN A 52 9.82 17.50 14.30
CA GLN A 52 11.22 17.48 14.79
C GLN A 52 11.89 16.12 14.56
N ILE A 53 11.12 15.05 14.46
CA ILE A 53 11.64 13.70 14.25
C ILE A 53 11.72 13.37 12.77
N ARG A 54 10.67 13.67 12.02
CA ARG A 54 10.55 13.45 10.60
C ARG A 54 9.62 14.48 9.99
N PHE A 55 10.15 15.36 9.15
CA PHE A 55 9.32 16.29 8.39
C PHE A 55 8.34 15.51 7.51
N LYS A 56 7.09 16.01 7.41
CA LYS A 56 6.12 15.48 6.47
C LYS A 56 6.64 15.69 5.05
N PRO A 57 6.76 14.63 4.25
CA PRO A 57 7.08 14.76 2.83
C PRO A 57 6.01 15.58 2.08
N SER A 58 6.37 16.13 0.92
CA SER A 58 5.49 17.00 0.13
C SER A 58 4.76 16.29 -1.01
N GLY A 59 4.95 14.97 -1.17
CA GLY A 59 4.30 14.20 -2.23
C GLY A 59 2.78 14.23 -2.11
N THR A 60 2.09 14.29 -3.25
CA THR A 60 0.63 14.29 -3.39
C THR A 60 0.15 12.93 -3.92
N CYS A 61 -1.08 12.55 -3.56
CA CYS A 61 -1.75 11.38 -4.11
C CYS A 61 -2.52 11.68 -5.40
N TYR A 62 -2.70 12.95 -5.74
CA TYR A 62 -3.48 13.40 -6.89
C TYR A 62 -2.56 13.95 -7.99
N THR A 63 -2.83 13.53 -9.23
CA THR A 63 -2.27 14.13 -10.45
C THR A 63 -3.40 14.50 -11.41
N ALA A 64 -3.26 15.64 -12.12
CA ALA A 64 -4.21 16.07 -13.15
C ALA A 64 -3.76 15.66 -14.57
N ASP A 65 -2.50 15.31 -14.74
CA ASP A 65 -1.82 15.33 -16.05
C ASP A 65 -1.66 13.94 -16.68
N ARG A 66 -1.97 12.83 -15.97
CA ARG A 66 -1.77 11.49 -16.54
C ARG A 66 -2.77 11.22 -17.65
N GLN A 67 -2.24 10.91 -18.82
CA GLN A 67 -3.03 10.53 -19.99
C GLN A 67 -3.29 9.02 -19.95
N CYS A 68 -4.56 8.63 -19.95
CA CYS A 68 -4.96 7.24 -20.14
C CYS A 68 -5.37 7.03 -21.58
N SER A 69 -4.86 5.97 -22.22
CA SER A 69 -5.27 5.60 -23.58
C SER A 69 -6.76 5.25 -23.62
N LYS A 70 -7.49 5.82 -24.58
CA LYS A 70 -8.89 5.44 -24.85
C LYS A 70 -9.00 4.11 -25.60
N GLN A 71 -7.92 3.70 -26.29
CA GLN A 71 -7.81 2.46 -27.03
C GLN A 71 -6.46 1.84 -26.69
N PRO A 72 -6.34 1.16 -25.55
CA PRO A 72 -5.08 0.57 -25.11
C PRO A 72 -4.63 -0.54 -26.08
N ARG A 73 -3.33 -0.59 -26.35
CA ARG A 73 -2.70 -1.57 -27.24
C ARG A 73 -2.50 -2.93 -26.60
N TYR A 74 -2.47 -2.96 -25.27
CA TYR A 74 -2.21 -4.18 -24.48
C TYR A 74 -3.39 -4.47 -23.55
N ASP A 75 -3.53 -5.74 -23.20
CA ASP A 75 -4.45 -6.16 -22.13
C ASP A 75 -3.86 -5.83 -20.75
N LEU A 76 -2.52 -5.94 -20.60
CA LEU A 76 -1.83 -5.72 -19.35
C LEU A 76 -0.49 -5.01 -19.54
N ASP A 77 -0.22 -3.99 -18.71
CA ASP A 77 1.12 -3.47 -18.45
C ASP A 77 1.59 -3.88 -17.06
N ILE A 78 2.78 -4.51 -16.97
CA ILE A 78 3.39 -4.94 -15.71
C ILE A 78 4.51 -3.95 -15.37
N ILE A 79 4.39 -3.26 -14.25
CA ILE A 79 5.31 -2.21 -13.80
C ILE A 79 6.26 -2.77 -12.75
N ILE A 80 7.58 -2.68 -13.01
CA ILE A 80 8.63 -3.19 -12.12
C ILE A 80 9.60 -2.05 -11.77
N PRO A 81 9.48 -1.42 -10.59
CA PRO A 81 10.46 -0.48 -10.09
C PRO A 81 11.72 -1.22 -9.62
N VAL A 82 12.89 -0.75 -10.03
CA VAL A 82 14.18 -1.40 -9.74
C VAL A 82 15.16 -0.40 -9.12
N TYR A 83 15.71 -0.75 -7.96
CA TYR A 83 16.80 -0.02 -7.33
C TYR A 83 17.67 -0.94 -6.48
N ASN A 84 18.93 -1.15 -6.87
CA ASN A 84 19.94 -1.93 -6.13
C ASN A 84 19.44 -3.31 -5.65
N VAL A 85 19.01 -4.16 -6.58
CA VAL A 85 18.39 -5.46 -6.32
C VAL A 85 19.02 -6.60 -7.15
N GLU A 86 20.30 -6.45 -7.53
CA GLU A 86 21.02 -7.38 -8.42
C GLU A 86 20.88 -8.86 -8.05
N SER A 87 20.80 -9.17 -6.74
CA SER A 87 20.72 -10.55 -6.26
C SER A 87 19.43 -11.28 -6.61
N TYR A 88 18.35 -10.56 -6.89
CA TYR A 88 17.01 -11.14 -7.09
C TYR A 88 16.44 -10.82 -8.47
N LEU A 89 16.88 -9.74 -9.09
CA LEU A 89 16.29 -9.14 -10.27
C LEU A 89 16.17 -10.09 -11.47
N GLN A 90 17.22 -10.91 -11.74
CA GLN A 90 17.18 -11.83 -12.87
C GLN A 90 16.02 -12.84 -12.74
N THR A 91 15.80 -13.36 -11.52
CA THR A 91 14.69 -14.30 -11.24
C THR A 91 13.34 -13.63 -11.36
N CYS A 92 13.22 -12.41 -10.84
CA CYS A 92 12.00 -11.61 -10.98
C CYS A 92 11.66 -11.37 -12.46
N LEU A 93 12.61 -10.82 -13.24
CA LEU A 93 12.36 -10.50 -14.65
C LEU A 93 12.03 -11.74 -15.50
N ASN A 94 12.70 -12.87 -15.26
CA ASN A 94 12.36 -14.13 -15.95
C ASN A 94 10.91 -14.55 -15.64
N SER A 95 10.50 -14.48 -14.38
CA SER A 95 9.14 -14.87 -13.97
C SER A 95 8.04 -14.00 -14.58
N VAL A 96 8.34 -12.76 -14.92
CA VAL A 96 7.38 -11.82 -15.52
C VAL A 96 7.38 -11.88 -17.03
N ILE A 97 8.58 -11.91 -17.65
CA ILE A 97 8.72 -11.76 -19.10
C ILE A 97 8.44 -13.07 -19.84
N ASP A 98 8.61 -14.20 -19.18
CA ASP A 98 8.42 -15.54 -19.77
C ASP A 98 7.03 -16.15 -19.46
N GLN A 99 6.04 -15.33 -19.00
CA GLN A 99 4.66 -15.77 -18.79
C GLN A 99 4.04 -16.28 -20.09
N GLN A 100 3.40 -17.45 -20.00
CA GLN A 100 2.65 -18.03 -21.12
C GLN A 100 1.19 -17.62 -20.98
N THR A 101 0.66 -16.89 -21.96
CA THR A 101 -0.71 -16.38 -21.93
C THR A 101 -1.20 -16.05 -23.34
N LYS A 102 -2.52 -16.12 -23.54
CA LYS A 102 -3.20 -15.66 -24.78
C LYS A 102 -3.35 -14.15 -24.84
N TYR A 103 -3.16 -13.46 -23.71
CA TYR A 103 -3.32 -12.01 -23.60
C TYR A 103 -2.08 -11.25 -24.04
N SER A 104 -2.29 -10.07 -24.64
CA SER A 104 -1.21 -9.16 -24.97
C SER A 104 -0.73 -8.44 -23.71
N TYR A 105 0.56 -8.57 -23.37
CA TYR A 105 1.11 -7.84 -22.23
C TYR A 105 2.48 -7.25 -22.51
N ARG A 106 2.82 -6.20 -21.74
CA ARG A 106 4.11 -5.54 -21.79
C ARG A 106 4.67 -5.36 -20.39
N THR A 107 6.00 -5.48 -20.25
CA THR A 107 6.72 -5.20 -19.01
C THR A 107 7.40 -3.85 -19.08
N ILE A 108 7.11 -2.96 -18.12
CA ILE A 108 7.69 -1.63 -17.99
C ILE A 108 8.66 -1.67 -16.80
N ILE A 109 9.97 -1.61 -17.08
CA ILE A 109 11.02 -1.68 -16.06
C ILE A 109 11.55 -0.27 -15.83
N ILE A 110 11.51 0.20 -14.59
CA ILE A 110 12.00 1.51 -14.20
C ILE A 110 13.28 1.32 -13.37
N ASP A 111 14.45 1.57 -13.95
CA ASP A 111 15.71 1.64 -13.22
C ASP A 111 15.81 3.00 -12.53
N ASP A 112 15.56 3.04 -11.24
CA ASP A 112 15.59 4.23 -10.40
C ASP A 112 17.02 4.60 -9.96
N GLY A 113 17.96 4.55 -10.90
CA GLY A 113 19.34 4.96 -10.69
C GLY A 113 20.16 3.94 -9.90
N SER A 114 20.03 2.66 -10.23
CA SER A 114 20.81 1.60 -9.59
C SER A 114 22.32 1.80 -9.75
N THR A 115 23.06 1.52 -8.68
CA THR A 115 24.53 1.63 -8.60
C THR A 115 25.23 0.27 -8.53
N ASP A 116 24.46 -0.82 -8.39
CA ASP A 116 24.92 -2.20 -8.47
C ASP A 116 24.81 -2.77 -9.90
N ASN A 117 24.84 -4.10 -10.08
CA ASN A 117 24.70 -4.70 -11.41
C ASN A 117 23.26 -4.80 -11.92
N SER A 118 22.26 -4.23 -11.23
CA SER A 118 20.85 -4.27 -11.68
C SER A 118 20.68 -3.73 -13.09
N THR A 119 21.30 -2.59 -13.42
CA THR A 119 21.25 -2.00 -14.77
C THR A 119 21.75 -2.98 -15.84
N LYS A 120 22.87 -3.70 -15.60
CA LYS A 120 23.42 -4.69 -16.54
C LYS A 120 22.47 -5.91 -16.71
N ILE A 121 21.75 -6.28 -15.66
CA ILE A 121 20.75 -7.35 -15.72
C ILE A 121 19.58 -6.91 -16.59
N ILE A 122 19.05 -5.70 -16.38
CA ILE A 122 17.96 -5.12 -17.18
C ILE A 122 18.32 -5.07 -18.66
N GLU A 123 19.53 -4.67 -19.00
CA GLU A 123 20.02 -4.54 -20.40
C GLU A 123 19.95 -5.84 -21.20
N LYS A 124 20.02 -7.02 -20.55
CA LYS A 124 19.86 -8.31 -21.23
C LYS A 124 18.47 -8.50 -21.83
N PHE A 125 17.47 -7.80 -21.31
CA PHE A 125 16.08 -7.86 -21.78
C PHE A 125 15.72 -6.76 -22.78
N SER A 126 16.61 -5.82 -23.08
CA SER A 126 16.34 -4.66 -23.94
C SER A 126 15.94 -5.00 -25.37
N ARG A 127 16.24 -6.22 -25.84
CA ARG A 127 15.87 -6.68 -27.20
C ARG A 127 14.50 -7.36 -27.27
N LYS A 128 13.84 -7.63 -26.13
CA LYS A 128 12.51 -8.22 -26.13
C LYS A 128 11.47 -7.14 -26.48
N ALA A 129 10.67 -7.35 -27.51
CA ALA A 129 9.71 -6.37 -28.01
C ALA A 129 8.62 -6.01 -26.97
N SER A 130 8.34 -6.93 -26.03
CA SER A 130 7.40 -6.71 -24.94
C SER A 130 7.99 -6.02 -23.70
N VAL A 131 9.20 -5.46 -23.79
CA VAL A 131 9.89 -4.81 -22.67
C VAL A 131 10.18 -3.35 -22.97
N LEU A 132 9.69 -2.46 -22.12
CA LEU A 132 10.03 -1.03 -22.09
C LEU A 132 10.93 -0.75 -20.89
N ILE A 133 12.12 -0.19 -21.13
CA ILE A 133 13.07 0.16 -20.07
C ILE A 133 13.19 1.68 -19.96
N ILE A 134 13.02 2.20 -18.76
CA ILE A 134 13.18 3.61 -18.43
C ILE A 134 14.26 3.72 -17.36
N LYS A 135 15.23 4.61 -17.58
CA LYS A 135 16.29 4.92 -16.60
C LYS A 135 16.11 6.33 -16.09
N GLN A 136 16.19 6.49 -14.78
CA GLN A 136 16.11 7.81 -14.13
C GLN A 136 17.16 7.93 -13.00
N LYS A 137 17.38 9.14 -12.51
CA LYS A 137 18.08 9.34 -11.24
C LYS A 137 17.19 8.85 -10.11
N ASN A 138 17.77 8.32 -9.04
CA ASN A 138 17.00 7.85 -7.88
C ASN A 138 16.08 8.94 -7.34
N ARG A 139 14.78 8.65 -7.37
CA ARG A 139 13.69 9.50 -6.87
C ARG A 139 12.76 8.73 -5.92
N GLY A 140 13.07 7.45 -5.66
CA GLY A 140 12.34 6.58 -4.75
C GLY A 140 11.19 5.82 -5.40
N LEU A 141 10.70 4.80 -4.68
CA LEU A 141 9.74 3.80 -5.14
C LEU A 141 8.45 4.39 -5.69
N SER A 142 7.87 5.38 -4.98
CA SER A 142 6.64 6.08 -5.42
C SER A 142 6.80 6.67 -6.81
N VAL A 143 7.88 7.43 -7.02
CA VAL A 143 8.13 8.10 -8.31
C VAL A 143 8.44 7.08 -9.41
N ALA A 144 9.15 6.00 -9.10
CA ALA A 144 9.41 4.95 -10.07
C ALA A 144 8.11 4.26 -10.53
N ARG A 145 7.16 3.99 -9.61
CA ARG A 145 5.84 3.47 -9.98
C ARG A 145 5.03 4.47 -10.81
N ASP A 146 5.05 5.76 -10.46
CA ASP A 146 4.35 6.81 -11.21
C ASP A 146 4.90 6.96 -12.63
N VAL A 147 6.22 6.95 -12.81
CA VAL A 147 6.85 6.96 -14.15
C VAL A 147 6.40 5.74 -14.97
N GLY A 148 6.26 4.58 -14.34
CA GLY A 148 5.69 3.41 -14.99
C GLY A 148 4.22 3.63 -15.39
N LEU A 149 3.42 4.21 -14.51
CA LEU A 149 2.01 4.54 -14.78
C LEU A 149 1.85 5.57 -15.91
N ASP A 150 2.75 6.54 -16.02
CA ASP A 150 2.75 7.54 -17.10
C ASP A 150 2.99 6.92 -18.49
N CYS A 151 3.53 5.70 -18.54
CA CYS A 151 3.77 4.95 -19.78
C CYS A 151 2.72 3.90 -20.08
N VAL A 152 1.70 3.74 -19.24
CA VAL A 152 0.67 2.71 -19.40
C VAL A 152 -0.14 2.92 -20.67
N ASP A 153 -0.24 1.83 -21.48
CA ASP A 153 -1.06 1.75 -22.68
C ASP A 153 -1.78 0.40 -22.72
N ALA A 154 -2.31 0.00 -21.57
CA ALA A 154 -3.01 -1.24 -21.35
C ALA A 154 -4.34 -1.03 -20.62
N ARG A 155 -5.24 -2.03 -20.75
CA ARG A 155 -6.52 -2.03 -20.02
C ARG A 155 -6.32 -2.23 -18.52
N TYR A 156 -5.39 -3.11 -18.15
CA TYR A 156 -5.05 -3.43 -16.75
C TYR A 156 -3.59 -3.11 -16.45
N VAL A 157 -3.31 -2.89 -15.17
CA VAL A 157 -1.96 -2.72 -14.62
C VAL A 157 -1.72 -3.75 -13.53
N LEU A 158 -0.50 -4.31 -13.48
CA LEU A 158 0.02 -5.14 -12.41
C LEU A 158 1.35 -4.55 -11.92
N PHE A 159 1.50 -4.36 -10.62
CA PHE A 159 2.80 -4.02 -10.03
C PHE A 159 3.50 -5.30 -9.54
N VAL A 160 4.79 -5.36 -9.78
CA VAL A 160 5.66 -6.44 -9.26
C VAL A 160 6.88 -5.82 -8.62
N ASP A 161 7.15 -6.16 -7.36
CA ASP A 161 8.37 -5.71 -6.68
C ASP A 161 9.57 -6.52 -7.20
N SER A 162 10.68 -5.85 -7.48
CA SER A 162 11.82 -6.41 -8.22
C SER A 162 12.62 -7.49 -7.48
N ASP A 163 12.32 -7.75 -6.21
CA ASP A 163 12.88 -8.85 -5.43
C ASP A 163 11.92 -10.05 -5.28
N ASP A 164 10.72 -9.96 -5.84
CA ASP A 164 9.67 -10.98 -5.79
C ASP A 164 9.59 -11.84 -7.07
N ILE A 165 8.62 -12.75 -7.12
CA ILE A 165 8.41 -13.66 -8.25
C ILE A 165 6.92 -13.70 -8.58
N LEU A 166 6.58 -13.50 -9.85
CA LEU A 166 5.24 -13.77 -10.37
C LEU A 166 5.09 -15.28 -10.59
N ALA A 167 4.00 -15.88 -10.13
CA ALA A 167 3.79 -17.33 -10.31
C ALA A 167 3.57 -17.67 -11.79
N ASP A 168 3.92 -18.90 -12.19
CA ASP A 168 3.72 -19.38 -13.55
C ASP A 168 2.22 -19.35 -13.88
N GLY A 169 1.87 -18.82 -15.07
CA GLY A 169 0.48 -18.70 -15.51
C GLY A 169 -0.35 -17.63 -14.78
N ALA A 170 0.26 -16.83 -13.89
CA ALA A 170 -0.45 -15.82 -13.12
C ALA A 170 -1.14 -14.76 -14.00
N VAL A 171 -0.49 -14.34 -15.10
CA VAL A 171 -1.06 -13.38 -16.05
C VAL A 171 -2.35 -13.94 -16.68
N GLU A 172 -2.31 -15.18 -17.15
CA GLU A 172 -3.48 -15.83 -17.75
C GLU A 172 -4.65 -15.92 -16.77
N ILE A 173 -4.39 -16.47 -15.58
CA ILE A 173 -5.41 -16.72 -14.55
C ILE A 173 -6.05 -15.42 -14.06
N LEU A 174 -5.24 -14.37 -13.83
CA LEU A 174 -5.73 -13.07 -13.37
C LEU A 174 -6.58 -12.37 -14.44
N LEU A 175 -6.12 -12.37 -15.69
CA LEU A 175 -6.83 -11.71 -16.78
C LEU A 175 -8.08 -12.48 -17.22
N ASP A 176 -8.09 -13.83 -17.19
CA ASP A 176 -9.29 -14.59 -17.45
C ASP A 176 -10.44 -14.10 -16.55
N LYS A 177 -10.19 -13.99 -15.25
CA LYS A 177 -11.22 -13.55 -14.31
C LYS A 177 -11.54 -12.07 -14.41
N ALA A 178 -10.55 -11.24 -14.78
CA ALA A 178 -10.76 -9.82 -15.01
C ALA A 178 -11.70 -9.57 -16.20
N PHE A 179 -11.50 -10.28 -17.31
CA PHE A 179 -12.34 -10.14 -18.50
C PHE A 179 -13.69 -10.87 -18.37
N GLU A 180 -13.72 -12.08 -17.77
CA GLU A 180 -14.95 -12.85 -17.57
C GLU A 180 -15.98 -12.13 -16.69
N ASN A 181 -15.51 -11.36 -15.71
CA ASN A 181 -16.38 -10.70 -14.72
C ASN A 181 -16.44 -9.17 -14.88
N ASP A 182 -15.79 -8.62 -15.91
CA ASP A 182 -15.57 -7.16 -16.06
C ASP A 182 -15.10 -6.53 -14.73
N ALA A 183 -14.13 -7.19 -14.10
CA ALA A 183 -13.71 -6.84 -12.75
C ALA A 183 -12.73 -5.66 -12.77
N ASP A 184 -12.91 -4.74 -11.82
CA ASP A 184 -12.00 -3.62 -11.60
C ASP A 184 -10.67 -4.09 -11.02
N ILE A 185 -10.74 -5.07 -10.11
CA ILE A 185 -9.57 -5.68 -9.46
C ILE A 185 -9.74 -7.19 -9.40
N VAL A 186 -8.67 -7.93 -9.79
CA VAL A 186 -8.56 -9.36 -9.51
C VAL A 186 -7.28 -9.62 -8.73
N GLU A 187 -7.39 -10.30 -7.59
CA GLU A 187 -6.25 -10.67 -6.74
C GLU A 187 -6.27 -12.14 -6.38
N GLY A 188 -5.13 -12.82 -6.59
CA GLY A 188 -4.93 -14.20 -6.15
C GLY A 188 -4.34 -14.32 -4.74
N GLY A 189 -4.14 -15.54 -4.28
CA GLY A 189 -3.33 -15.83 -3.11
C GLY A 189 -1.85 -15.55 -3.36
N PHE A 190 -1.05 -15.55 -2.29
CA PHE A 190 0.39 -15.42 -2.42
C PHE A 190 1.15 -16.27 -1.40
N ASP A 191 2.32 -16.73 -1.81
CA ASP A 191 3.26 -17.42 -0.96
C ASP A 191 4.28 -16.42 -0.39
N THR A 192 4.55 -16.50 0.90
CA THR A 192 5.72 -15.83 1.48
C THR A 192 6.86 -16.84 1.53
N PHE A 193 8.03 -16.50 0.98
CA PHE A 193 9.18 -17.40 0.95
C PHE A 193 10.47 -16.75 1.41
N LYS A 194 11.37 -17.59 1.92
CA LYS A 194 12.71 -17.21 2.34
C LYS A 194 13.68 -18.33 1.98
N ASP A 195 14.83 -17.98 1.39
CA ASP A 195 15.89 -18.92 1.02
C ASP A 195 15.35 -20.15 0.22
N GLY A 196 14.43 -19.88 -0.73
CA GLY A 196 13.80 -20.89 -1.59
C GLY A 196 12.70 -21.73 -0.92
N LYS A 197 12.39 -21.52 0.36
CA LYS A 197 11.35 -22.27 1.09
C LYS A 197 10.14 -21.40 1.37
N ILE A 198 8.94 -21.94 1.15
CA ILE A 198 7.68 -21.29 1.55
C ILE A 198 7.60 -21.31 3.08
N VAL A 199 7.39 -20.12 3.69
CA VAL A 199 7.25 -19.95 5.12
C VAL A 199 5.80 -19.66 5.55
N SER A 200 4.98 -19.12 4.65
CA SER A 200 3.53 -18.97 4.85
C SER A 200 2.82 -18.83 3.51
N GLN A 201 1.51 -19.12 3.52
CA GLN A 201 0.63 -18.95 2.37
C GLN A 201 -0.57 -18.12 2.78
N THR A 202 -0.89 -17.12 1.97
CA THR A 202 -2.14 -16.35 2.07
C THR A 202 -3.07 -16.86 0.99
N LYS A 203 -4.16 -17.50 1.41
CA LYS A 203 -5.20 -18.00 0.51
C LYS A 203 -6.38 -17.05 0.48
N ARG A 204 -7.11 -17.05 -0.65
CA ARG A 204 -8.35 -16.30 -0.81
C ARG A 204 -9.47 -17.26 -1.21
N MET A 205 -10.70 -16.85 -0.97
CA MET A 205 -11.85 -17.57 -1.53
C MET A 205 -12.04 -17.10 -2.98
N ALA A 206 -12.25 -18.05 -3.89
CA ALA A 206 -12.52 -17.72 -5.28
C ALA A 206 -13.95 -17.16 -5.44
N GLY A 207 -14.10 -16.10 -6.23
CA GLY A 207 -15.40 -15.54 -6.58
C GLY A 207 -15.46 -14.01 -6.49
N LEU A 208 -16.65 -13.48 -6.81
CA LEU A 208 -16.97 -12.07 -6.57
C LEU A 208 -16.81 -11.76 -5.08
N SER A 209 -16.22 -10.66 -4.76
CA SER A 209 -15.79 -10.35 -3.41
C SER A 209 -15.91 -8.85 -3.11
N THR A 210 -15.45 -8.44 -1.95
CA THR A 210 -15.42 -7.04 -1.54
C THR A 210 -13.98 -6.56 -1.33
N VAL A 211 -13.79 -5.26 -1.31
CA VAL A 211 -12.45 -4.66 -1.10
C VAL A 211 -11.79 -5.08 0.22
N SER A 212 -12.56 -5.48 1.23
CA SER A 212 -12.04 -5.98 2.50
C SER A 212 -11.28 -7.31 2.38
N SER A 213 -11.51 -8.08 1.31
CA SER A 213 -10.79 -9.31 1.02
C SER A 213 -9.43 -9.08 0.35
N LEU A 214 -9.17 -7.87 -0.16
CA LEU A 214 -7.93 -7.51 -0.84
C LEU A 214 -6.81 -7.20 0.16
N SER A 215 -5.57 -7.44 -0.26
CA SER A 215 -4.40 -6.95 0.46
C SER A 215 -4.19 -5.46 0.23
N GLY A 216 -3.61 -4.75 1.18
CA GLY A 216 -3.19 -3.35 1.01
C GLY A 216 -1.92 -3.16 0.19
N PHE A 217 -1.30 -4.23 -0.33
CA PHE A 217 -0.08 -4.16 -1.13
C PHE A 217 -0.37 -3.68 -2.55
N ALA A 218 0.60 -3.01 -3.18
CA ALA A 218 0.49 -2.61 -4.58
C ALA A 218 0.58 -3.81 -5.55
N TRP A 219 1.37 -4.83 -5.19
CA TRP A 219 1.66 -5.99 -6.03
C TRP A 219 0.60 -7.10 -5.98
N GLY A 220 0.71 -8.05 -6.91
CA GLY A 220 -0.02 -9.33 -6.88
C GLY A 220 -1.48 -9.26 -7.33
N LYS A 221 -1.92 -8.16 -7.93
CA LYS A 221 -3.27 -7.96 -8.45
C LYS A 221 -3.28 -7.21 -9.77
N VAL A 222 -4.20 -7.54 -10.66
CA VAL A 222 -4.50 -6.71 -11.83
C VAL A 222 -5.58 -5.69 -11.47
N ILE A 223 -5.40 -4.47 -11.94
CA ILE A 223 -6.25 -3.31 -11.63
C ILE A 223 -6.56 -2.58 -12.92
N LEU A 224 -7.82 -2.19 -13.15
CA LEU A 224 -8.16 -1.34 -14.29
C LEU A 224 -7.30 -0.06 -14.30
N ALA A 225 -6.59 0.17 -15.39
CA ALA A 225 -5.64 1.28 -15.53
C ALA A 225 -6.31 2.66 -15.35
N THR A 226 -7.59 2.77 -15.66
CA THR A 226 -8.37 4.01 -15.56
C THR A 226 -8.42 4.60 -14.15
N TYR A 227 -8.31 3.76 -13.11
CA TYR A 227 -8.26 4.22 -11.72
C TYR A 227 -7.01 5.05 -11.41
N PHE A 228 -5.93 4.85 -12.17
CA PHE A 228 -4.69 5.60 -12.00
C PHE A 228 -4.65 6.91 -12.79
N LYS A 229 -5.73 7.30 -13.50
CA LYS A 229 -5.75 8.55 -14.23
C LYS A 229 -5.40 9.76 -13.37
N ASN A 230 -5.97 9.84 -12.19
CA ASN A 230 -5.71 10.92 -11.24
C ASN A 230 -5.01 10.45 -9.96
N LEU A 231 -4.78 9.15 -9.80
CA LEU A 231 -4.14 8.58 -8.61
C LEU A 231 -2.63 8.41 -8.84
N SER A 232 -1.83 8.98 -7.94
CA SER A 232 -0.37 8.88 -7.88
C SER A 232 0.09 8.33 -6.55
N PHE A 233 1.25 7.69 -6.56
CA PHE A 233 1.93 7.31 -5.32
C PHE A 233 2.59 8.54 -4.69
N PRO A 234 2.33 8.88 -3.43
CA PRO A 234 2.88 10.08 -2.81
C PRO A 234 4.40 9.96 -2.65
N ALA A 235 5.13 10.85 -3.32
CA ALA A 235 6.58 10.85 -3.34
C ALA A 235 7.18 11.18 -1.97
N GLY A 236 8.26 10.47 -1.59
CA GLY A 236 9.01 10.73 -0.37
C GLY A 236 8.46 10.06 0.89
N TYR A 237 7.31 9.40 0.82
CA TYR A 237 6.76 8.61 1.93
C TYR A 237 7.19 7.14 1.83
N LEU A 238 7.45 6.53 2.98
CA LEU A 238 7.32 5.07 3.12
C LEU A 238 5.84 4.71 3.29
N PHE A 239 5.49 3.47 2.90
CA PHE A 239 4.11 2.96 2.97
C PHE A 239 3.15 3.70 2.03
N GLU A 240 3.65 4.07 0.88
CA GLU A 240 2.94 4.76 -0.20
C GLU A 240 1.74 3.95 -0.72
N ASP A 241 1.75 2.62 -0.54
CA ASP A 241 0.68 1.68 -0.86
C ASP A 241 -0.60 1.88 0.00
N THR A 242 -0.54 2.69 1.05
CA THR A 242 -1.72 3.10 1.84
C THR A 242 -2.81 3.76 0.97
N ILE A 243 -2.47 4.31 -0.20
CA ILE A 243 -3.44 4.85 -1.17
C ILE A 243 -4.42 3.77 -1.65
N PHE A 244 -4.06 2.49 -1.63
CA PHE A 244 -4.94 1.41 -2.04
C PHE A 244 -6.16 1.32 -1.14
N SER A 245 -5.96 1.22 0.17
CA SER A 245 -7.05 1.06 1.13
C SER A 245 -7.89 2.32 1.33
N LEU A 246 -7.27 3.51 1.27
CA LEU A 246 -7.96 4.75 1.61
C LEU A 246 -8.45 5.56 0.41
N ILE A 247 -7.98 5.28 -0.82
CA ILE A 247 -8.44 5.94 -2.04
C ILE A 247 -8.94 4.90 -3.04
N LEU A 248 -8.09 4.03 -3.57
CA LEU A 248 -8.43 3.13 -4.67
C LEU A 248 -9.63 2.25 -4.33
N TYR A 249 -9.61 1.60 -3.17
CA TYR A 249 -10.67 0.67 -2.74
C TYR A 249 -11.99 1.36 -2.41
N GLN A 250 -12.00 2.69 -2.27
CA GLN A 250 -13.23 3.46 -2.12
C GLN A 250 -13.89 3.79 -3.47
N MET A 251 -13.17 3.63 -4.58
CA MET A 251 -13.66 3.93 -5.93
C MET A 251 -14.06 2.68 -6.72
N VAL A 252 -13.47 1.52 -6.43
CA VAL A 252 -13.73 0.27 -7.18
C VAL A 252 -15.10 -0.31 -6.87
N GLN A 253 -15.72 -0.97 -7.87
CA GLN A 253 -17.06 -1.54 -7.75
C GLN A 253 -17.03 -3.07 -7.81
N THR A 254 -16.25 -3.65 -8.72
CA THR A 254 -16.23 -5.07 -8.97
C THR A 254 -14.87 -5.67 -8.61
N VAL A 255 -14.89 -6.50 -7.57
CA VAL A 255 -13.69 -7.23 -7.07
C VAL A 255 -13.89 -8.72 -7.27
N TYR A 256 -12.89 -9.39 -7.79
CA TYR A 256 -12.83 -10.84 -7.87
C TYR A 256 -11.57 -11.36 -7.16
N THR A 257 -11.69 -12.42 -6.38
CA THR A 257 -10.54 -13.06 -5.73
C THR A 257 -10.37 -14.49 -6.22
N LEU A 258 -9.13 -14.98 -6.21
CA LEU A 258 -8.72 -16.30 -6.70
C LEU A 258 -8.14 -17.14 -5.56
N ASN A 259 -8.38 -18.44 -5.60
CA ASN A 259 -7.77 -19.38 -4.65
C ASN A 259 -6.32 -19.73 -5.03
N GLU A 260 -5.97 -19.54 -6.30
CA GLU A 260 -4.66 -19.83 -6.86
C GLU A 260 -3.60 -18.85 -6.30
N GLN A 261 -2.38 -19.37 -6.09
CA GLN A 261 -1.23 -18.58 -5.68
C GLN A 261 -0.62 -17.92 -6.93
N THR A 262 -0.88 -16.62 -7.10
CA THR A 262 -0.43 -15.85 -8.27
C THR A 262 0.87 -15.09 -8.03
N TYR A 263 1.32 -15.00 -6.79
CA TYR A 263 2.48 -14.21 -6.40
C TYR A 263 3.32 -14.90 -5.33
N LYS A 264 4.65 -14.67 -5.35
CA LYS A 264 5.59 -15.16 -4.35
C LYS A 264 6.36 -13.99 -3.76
N TYR A 265 5.98 -13.60 -2.55
CA TYR A 265 6.59 -12.51 -1.79
C TYR A 265 7.85 -12.98 -1.07
N ARG A 266 8.98 -12.31 -1.32
CA ARG A 266 10.26 -12.64 -0.69
C ARG A 266 10.45 -11.93 0.64
N LEU A 267 10.82 -12.67 1.68
CA LEU A 267 11.31 -12.07 2.92
C LEU A 267 12.76 -11.60 2.75
N ASN A 268 12.90 -10.40 2.20
CA ASN A 268 14.20 -9.76 2.00
C ASN A 268 14.62 -8.98 3.24
N GLN A 269 15.74 -9.38 3.88
CA GLN A 269 16.25 -8.72 5.10
C GLN A 269 16.69 -7.27 4.84
N LYS A 270 17.07 -6.93 3.61
CA LYS A 270 17.42 -5.57 3.17
C LYS A 270 16.22 -4.77 2.67
N GLY A 271 15.04 -5.39 2.57
CA GLY A 271 13.81 -4.74 2.13
C GLY A 271 13.38 -3.61 3.07
N ILE A 272 12.63 -2.64 2.55
CA ILE A 272 12.18 -1.43 3.24
C ILE A 272 11.48 -1.76 4.57
N ASN A 273 10.63 -2.77 4.59
CA ASN A 273 9.88 -3.20 5.77
C ASN A 273 10.75 -3.63 6.95
N LEU A 274 11.90 -4.27 6.68
CA LEU A 274 12.80 -4.74 7.73
C LEU A 274 13.88 -3.71 8.05
N SER A 275 14.44 -3.04 7.06
CA SER A 275 15.50 -2.04 7.25
C SER A 275 14.99 -0.76 7.92
N SER A 276 13.73 -0.39 7.74
CA SER A 276 13.13 0.77 8.39
C SER A 276 12.70 0.54 9.84
N LYS A 277 12.78 -0.70 10.37
CA LYS A 277 12.49 -0.97 11.78
C LYS A 277 13.37 -0.08 12.67
N GLN A 278 12.74 0.59 13.65
CA GLN A 278 13.39 1.49 14.60
C GLN A 278 13.98 2.79 14.00
N THR A 279 13.71 3.10 12.74
CA THR A 279 14.12 4.38 12.14
C THR A 279 12.99 5.43 12.25
N PRO A 280 13.33 6.74 12.29
CA PRO A 280 12.34 7.83 12.24
C PRO A 280 11.38 7.75 11.05
N ASN A 281 11.79 7.14 9.95
CA ASN A 281 10.96 7.00 8.75
C ASN A 281 9.69 6.17 8.98
N ARG A 282 9.58 5.43 10.07
CA ARG A 282 8.32 4.78 10.48
C ARG A 282 7.16 5.73 10.71
N VAL A 283 7.45 7.00 11.01
CA VAL A 283 6.44 8.06 11.12
C VAL A 283 5.78 8.35 9.77
N ASP A 284 6.40 8.00 8.65
CA ASP A 284 5.80 8.17 7.32
C ASP A 284 4.47 7.43 7.17
N SER A 285 4.28 6.31 7.88
CA SER A 285 2.97 5.63 7.91
C SER A 285 1.84 6.53 8.42
N PHE A 286 2.16 7.39 9.37
CA PHE A 286 1.24 8.40 9.88
C PHE A 286 1.10 9.58 8.91
N TRP A 287 2.22 10.11 8.41
CA TRP A 287 2.20 11.25 7.49
C TRP A 287 1.48 10.96 6.18
N VAL A 288 1.66 9.75 5.61
CA VAL A 288 0.94 9.34 4.39
C VAL A 288 -0.56 9.22 4.63
N THR A 289 -0.98 8.73 5.79
CA THR A 289 -2.41 8.71 6.17
C THR A 289 -3.00 10.11 6.20
N ILE A 290 -2.32 11.06 6.83
CA ILE A 290 -2.75 12.46 6.86
C ILE A 290 -2.79 13.07 5.46
N GLN A 291 -1.78 12.80 4.63
CA GLN A 291 -1.74 13.29 3.26
C GLN A 291 -2.96 12.79 2.47
N ILE A 292 -3.24 11.50 2.54
CA ILE A 292 -4.40 10.89 1.87
C ILE A 292 -5.71 11.54 2.36
N LEU A 293 -5.91 11.64 3.67
CA LEU A 293 -7.13 12.22 4.24
C LEU A 293 -7.33 13.69 3.83
N SER A 294 -6.26 14.43 3.59
CA SER A 294 -6.34 15.82 3.11
C SER A 294 -6.70 15.94 1.63
N GLU A 295 -6.67 14.85 0.87
CA GLU A 295 -6.88 14.85 -0.58
C GLU A 295 -8.11 14.03 -1.03
N LEU A 296 -8.87 13.40 -0.12
CA LEU A 296 -10.03 12.58 -0.46
C LEU A 296 -11.04 13.33 -1.34
N ASP A 297 -11.28 14.60 -1.04
CA ASP A 297 -12.24 15.45 -1.76
C ASP A 297 -11.86 15.60 -3.24
N LYS A 298 -10.55 15.55 -3.59
CA LYS A 298 -10.08 15.59 -4.99
C LYS A 298 -10.49 14.36 -5.80
N PHE A 299 -10.83 13.26 -5.11
CA PHE A 299 -11.29 12.00 -5.70
C PHE A 299 -12.81 11.82 -5.60
N GLY A 300 -13.52 12.80 -5.03
CA GLY A 300 -14.97 12.70 -4.77
C GLY A 300 -15.31 11.65 -3.71
N ILE A 301 -14.38 11.34 -2.80
CA ILE A 301 -14.59 10.33 -1.75
C ILE A 301 -15.15 11.00 -0.51
N GLU A 302 -16.43 10.70 -0.23
CA GLU A 302 -17.16 11.18 0.94
C GLU A 302 -17.00 10.22 2.13
N PRO A 303 -17.21 10.71 3.37
CA PRO A 303 -17.24 9.86 4.55
C PRO A 303 -18.27 8.72 4.40
N SER A 304 -17.80 7.48 4.61
CA SER A 304 -18.61 6.26 4.50
C SER A 304 -18.15 5.21 5.51
N GLU A 305 -18.97 4.19 5.74
CA GLU A 305 -18.63 3.06 6.60
C GLU A 305 -17.36 2.33 6.11
N SER A 306 -17.26 2.12 4.80
CA SER A 306 -16.10 1.49 4.16
C SER A 306 -14.81 2.28 4.41
N LEU A 307 -14.85 3.61 4.16
CA LEU A 307 -13.71 4.48 4.39
C LEU A 307 -13.34 4.54 5.88
N TYR A 308 -14.35 4.66 6.76
CA TYR A 308 -14.13 4.70 8.20
C TYR A 308 -13.48 3.41 8.73
N THR A 309 -13.97 2.26 8.29
CA THR A 309 -13.41 0.94 8.64
C THR A 309 -11.95 0.82 8.15
N SER A 310 -11.69 1.19 6.90
CA SER A 310 -10.34 1.19 6.32
C SER A 310 -9.40 2.14 7.08
N LEU A 311 -9.89 3.29 7.49
CA LEU A 311 -9.13 4.25 8.29
C LEU A 311 -8.80 3.70 9.68
N LEU A 312 -9.74 3.05 10.37
CA LEU A 312 -9.47 2.43 11.68
C LEU A 312 -8.40 1.34 11.58
N GLN A 313 -8.44 0.50 10.54
CA GLN A 313 -7.40 -0.50 10.29
C GLN A 313 -6.03 0.18 10.04
N GLN A 314 -6.00 1.26 9.25
CA GLN A 314 -4.78 2.02 8.98
C GLN A 314 -4.23 2.69 10.25
N VAL A 315 -5.10 3.25 11.11
CA VAL A 315 -4.70 3.81 12.42
C VAL A 315 -4.04 2.73 13.29
N GLY A 316 -4.62 1.52 13.33
CA GLY A 316 -4.02 0.38 14.02
C GLY A 316 -2.62 0.02 13.48
N MET A 317 -2.44 0.03 12.15
CA MET A 317 -1.13 -0.19 11.51
C MET A 317 -0.14 0.93 11.83
N ASN A 318 -0.56 2.20 11.79
CA ASN A 318 0.28 3.34 12.13
C ASN A 318 0.79 3.24 13.56
N PHE A 319 -0.09 2.88 14.48
CA PHE A 319 0.26 2.65 15.87
C PHE A 319 1.29 1.52 16.01
N LYS A 320 1.05 0.36 15.39
CA LYS A 320 1.97 -0.78 15.39
C LYS A 320 3.35 -0.43 14.81
N ARG A 321 3.39 0.39 13.76
CA ARG A 321 4.63 0.83 13.10
C ARG A 321 5.41 1.83 13.96
N THR A 322 4.73 2.74 14.64
CA THR A 322 5.35 3.78 15.49
C THR A 322 5.64 3.31 16.91
N PHE A 323 5.07 2.18 17.36
CA PHE A 323 5.17 1.68 18.72
C PHE A 323 6.60 1.47 19.23
N GLN A 324 7.53 1.14 18.34
CA GLN A 324 8.95 0.93 18.69
C GLN A 324 9.78 2.22 18.72
N LEU A 325 9.20 3.34 18.27
CA LEU A 325 9.89 4.64 18.27
C LEU A 325 9.97 5.20 19.70
N LYS A 326 11.07 5.89 19.97
CA LYS A 326 11.30 6.65 21.21
C LYS A 326 11.52 8.13 20.86
N PRO A 327 11.03 9.08 21.64
CA PRO A 327 10.24 8.94 22.87
C PRO A 327 8.76 8.55 22.58
N ARG A 328 8.07 8.05 23.62
CA ARG A 328 6.64 7.67 23.54
C ARG A 328 5.71 8.84 23.21
N ALA A 329 6.17 10.07 23.48
CA ALA A 329 5.51 11.28 23.08
C ALA A 329 5.07 11.30 21.61
N ILE A 330 5.89 10.71 20.70
CA ILE A 330 5.56 10.61 19.28
C ILE A 330 4.23 9.89 19.04
N GLN A 331 4.02 8.77 19.70
CA GLN A 331 2.81 7.95 19.51
C GLN A 331 1.59 8.72 19.98
N TYR A 332 1.74 9.43 21.09
CA TYR A 332 0.68 10.27 21.62
C TYR A 332 0.37 11.45 20.69
N ALA A 333 1.39 12.09 20.14
CA ALA A 333 1.23 13.18 19.18
C ALA A 333 0.52 12.69 17.89
N CYS A 334 0.93 11.52 17.34
CA CYS A 334 0.27 10.88 16.21
C CYS A 334 -1.22 10.63 16.51
N PHE A 335 -1.51 10.07 17.68
CA PHE A 335 -2.87 9.81 18.11
C PHE A 335 -3.72 11.09 18.22
N ARG A 336 -3.18 12.13 18.86
CA ARG A 336 -3.88 13.41 19.04
C ARG A 336 -4.29 14.04 17.71
N ILE A 337 -3.38 14.03 16.73
CA ILE A 337 -3.63 14.59 15.40
C ILE A 337 -4.66 13.76 14.64
N LEU A 338 -4.53 12.42 14.63
CA LEU A 338 -5.49 11.56 13.96
C LEU A 338 -6.90 11.68 14.56
N THR A 339 -7.00 11.78 15.89
CA THR A 339 -8.29 12.01 16.56
C THR A 339 -8.95 13.31 16.12
N ASP A 340 -8.18 14.39 16.03
CA ASP A 340 -8.70 15.69 15.57
C ASP A 340 -9.21 15.60 14.12
N ILE A 341 -8.43 14.97 13.23
CA ILE A 341 -8.81 14.80 11.82
C ILE A 341 -10.05 13.92 11.68
N VAL A 342 -10.11 12.80 12.40
CA VAL A 342 -11.28 11.90 12.39
C VAL A 342 -12.53 12.63 12.87
N ASN A 343 -12.44 13.37 13.97
CA ASN A 343 -13.57 14.14 14.48
C ASN A 343 -14.03 15.21 13.47
N LYS A 344 -13.11 15.90 12.80
CA LYS A 344 -13.46 16.93 11.82
C LYS A 344 -14.06 16.36 10.54
N LYS A 345 -13.55 15.23 10.03
CA LYS A 345 -14.03 14.63 8.76
C LYS A 345 -15.23 13.71 8.95
N PHE A 346 -15.33 13.01 10.07
CA PHE A 346 -16.34 11.98 10.29
C PHE A 346 -17.30 12.31 11.43
N GLY A 347 -17.17 13.48 12.09
CA GLY A 347 -18.03 13.85 13.23
C GLY A 347 -19.51 13.79 12.89
N ASP A 348 -19.93 14.43 11.80
CA ASP A 348 -21.31 14.45 11.35
C ASP A 348 -21.80 13.05 10.91
N TYR A 349 -20.93 12.28 10.24
CA TYR A 349 -21.23 10.89 9.85
C TYR A 349 -21.45 10.00 11.08
N LEU A 350 -20.61 10.12 12.11
CA LEU A 350 -20.73 9.34 13.34
C LEU A 350 -21.99 9.69 14.11
N VAL A 351 -22.38 10.96 14.15
CA VAL A 351 -23.66 11.41 14.76
C VAL A 351 -24.83 10.82 14.01
N ALA A 352 -24.85 10.89 12.67
CA ALA A 352 -25.92 10.33 11.84
C ALA A 352 -26.06 8.81 12.03
N CYS A 353 -24.94 8.06 12.11
CA CYS A 353 -24.96 6.63 12.39
C CYS A 353 -25.57 6.31 13.78
N LEU A 354 -25.25 7.11 14.80
CA LEU A 354 -25.81 6.94 16.14
C LEU A 354 -27.31 7.22 16.17
N GLU A 355 -27.79 8.24 15.46
CA GLU A 355 -29.23 8.55 15.36
C GLU A 355 -30.04 7.44 14.67
N ILE A 356 -29.42 6.79 13.61
CA ILE A 356 -30.07 5.66 12.94
C ILE A 356 -30.12 4.42 13.83
N ALA A 357 -29.06 4.16 14.60
CA ALA A 357 -29.00 3.01 15.51
C ALA A 357 -29.92 3.13 16.73
N LEU A 358 -30.36 4.35 17.09
CA LEU A 358 -31.25 4.63 18.20
C LEU A 358 -32.74 4.68 17.79
N ARG A 359 -33.05 4.61 16.50
CA ARG A 359 -34.41 4.48 15.93
C ARG A 359 -34.76 3.01 15.69
#